data_2e7d71cff35e1abfa042e780469fcbfb
#
_entry.id   2e7d71cff35e1abfa042e780469fcbfb
#
_cell.length_a   1.000
_cell.length_b   1.000
_cell.length_c   1.000
_cell.angle_alpha   90.00
_cell.angle_beta   90.00
_cell.angle_gamma   90.00
#
_symmetry.space_group_name_H-M   'P 1'
#
loop_
_entity.id
_entity.type
_entity.pdbx_description
1 polymer ?
#
loop_
_entity_poly.entity_id
_entity_poly.type
_entity_poly.pdbx_seq_one_letter_code
_entity_poly.pdbx_strand_id
1 'polypeptide(L)'
;MSKSKLNIFGVALFGLAILFQFESTAQSINNKDSLFLFVHPKEITTHSLSIKKATIINVGIYGGSMTALYAAWYKDYPQSKFHTFNDWEEWRQMDKIGHAFSAYTMSKFSMEMWRSTKLDRKKRIWIGGITGALYQTVIEVLDGFSSQWGWSWGDIGANIIGSAGIIAQELKWDEQRIQFKTSFHRKMYTDAELNKRSSLIFGKGTAERYLKDYNGQTYWLSANLKSFFPESNLPAWLQISAGTGVEGLFGARSNIAKDDNGNIIFNRNEMPRYRQWYLAPDIDLTKIKTKKKGIKTALFILNTLKFPTPSI
;
A
#
# COMPACT_ATOMS: atom_id res chain seq x y z
N MET A 1 -10.99 25.57 -28.27
CA MET A 1 -10.49 24.18 -28.17
C MET A 1 -11.30 23.46 -27.10
N SER A 2 -12.05 22.43 -27.51
CA SER A 2 -12.95 21.69 -26.62
C SER A 2 -12.10 20.92 -25.58
N LYS A 3 -12.28 21.22 -24.30
CA LYS A 3 -11.70 20.48 -23.18
C LYS A 3 -12.47 19.13 -23.11
N SER A 4 -11.87 18.07 -23.61
CA SER A 4 -12.38 16.72 -23.35
C SER A 4 -12.27 16.47 -21.84
N LYS A 5 -13.36 16.62 -21.10
CA LYS A 5 -13.41 16.20 -19.70
C LYS A 5 -13.24 14.69 -19.66
N LEU A 6 -12.14 14.24 -19.06
CA LEU A 6 -11.94 12.82 -18.80
C LEU A 6 -13.14 12.32 -17.98
N ASN A 7 -13.84 11.34 -18.49
CA ASN A 7 -15.00 10.79 -17.79
C ASN A 7 -14.50 9.80 -16.73
N ILE A 8 -14.22 10.32 -15.54
CA ILE A 8 -13.69 9.57 -14.39
C ILE A 8 -14.58 8.40 -13.99
N PHE A 9 -15.89 8.54 -14.20
CA PHE A 9 -16.85 7.41 -14.09
C PHE A 9 -16.51 6.27 -15.06
N GLY A 10 -16.03 6.58 -16.27
CA GLY A 10 -15.60 5.58 -17.25
C GLY A 10 -14.34 4.83 -16.82
N VAL A 11 -13.37 5.50 -16.20
CA VAL A 11 -12.11 4.86 -15.73
C VAL A 11 -12.37 3.99 -14.51
N ALA A 12 -13.19 4.46 -13.56
CA ALA A 12 -13.61 3.65 -12.41
C ALA A 12 -14.47 2.44 -12.82
N LEU A 13 -15.37 2.61 -13.80
CA LEU A 13 -16.19 1.53 -14.40
C LEU A 13 -15.33 0.53 -15.19
N PHE A 14 -14.25 0.96 -15.85
CA PHE A 14 -13.36 0.07 -16.58
C PHE A 14 -12.58 -0.86 -15.64
N GLY A 15 -12.06 -0.33 -14.52
CA GLY A 15 -11.47 -1.15 -13.47
C GLY A 15 -12.46 -2.15 -12.85
N LEU A 16 -13.72 -1.74 -12.69
CA LEU A 16 -14.81 -2.59 -12.23
C LEU A 16 -15.21 -3.67 -13.24
N ALA A 17 -15.26 -3.35 -14.56
CA ALA A 17 -15.62 -4.30 -15.61
C ALA A 17 -14.60 -5.45 -15.71
N ILE A 18 -13.32 -5.18 -15.46
CA ILE A 18 -12.28 -6.22 -15.40
C ILE A 18 -12.56 -7.19 -14.24
N LEU A 19 -13.01 -6.71 -13.08
CA LEU A 19 -13.37 -7.57 -11.93
C LEU A 19 -14.60 -8.46 -12.23
N PHE A 20 -15.56 -7.97 -13.02
CA PHE A 20 -16.76 -8.72 -13.39
C PHE A 20 -16.52 -9.76 -14.50
N GLN A 21 -15.56 -9.55 -15.40
CA GLN A 21 -15.25 -10.52 -16.46
C GLN A 21 -14.61 -11.82 -15.94
N PHE A 22 -14.02 -11.81 -14.75
CA PHE A 22 -13.45 -13.01 -14.12
C PHE A 22 -14.53 -13.97 -13.56
N GLU A 23 -15.78 -13.56 -13.42
CA GLU A 23 -16.86 -14.45 -12.95
C GLU A 23 -17.34 -15.46 -14.00
N SER A 24 -17.15 -15.17 -15.30
CA SER A 24 -17.76 -15.97 -16.38
C SER A 24 -16.91 -17.13 -16.90
N THR A 25 -15.63 -17.26 -16.51
CA THR A 25 -14.71 -18.24 -17.12
C THR A 25 -14.29 -19.39 -16.21
N ALA A 26 -14.85 -19.51 -15.01
CA ALA A 26 -14.47 -20.55 -14.05
C ALA A 26 -15.37 -21.78 -14.14
N GLN A 27 -15.26 -22.56 -15.21
CA GLN A 27 -15.74 -23.93 -15.22
C GLN A 27 -14.75 -24.88 -14.52
N SER A 28 -15.32 -25.67 -13.63
CA SER A 28 -14.86 -26.87 -12.94
C SER A 28 -13.51 -27.47 -13.43
N ILE A 29 -12.49 -27.38 -12.60
CA ILE A 29 -11.36 -28.32 -12.62
C ILE A 29 -11.45 -29.18 -11.38
N ASN A 30 -11.59 -30.48 -11.61
CA ASN A 30 -11.77 -31.55 -10.64
C ASN A 30 -10.53 -31.75 -9.77
N ASN A 31 -10.73 -31.89 -8.48
CA ASN A 31 -9.73 -31.90 -7.44
C ASN A 31 -9.16 -33.33 -7.25
N LYS A 32 -7.91 -33.57 -7.62
CA LYS A 32 -7.09 -34.68 -7.10
C LYS A 32 -5.63 -34.28 -7.17
N ASP A 33 -5.15 -33.65 -6.12
CA ASP A 33 -3.75 -33.72 -5.70
C ASP A 33 -3.65 -33.31 -4.24
N SER A 34 -3.86 -34.31 -3.40
CA SER A 34 -3.61 -34.25 -1.97
C SER A 34 -2.26 -34.88 -1.70
N LEU A 35 -1.23 -34.08 -1.55
CA LEU A 35 -0.03 -34.48 -0.78
C LEU A 35 0.75 -33.23 -0.37
N PHE A 36 0.38 -32.69 0.79
CA PHE A 36 1.25 -32.05 1.79
C PHE A 36 0.36 -31.53 2.89
N LEU A 37 0.06 -32.45 3.82
CA LEU A 37 -0.63 -32.15 5.08
C LEU A 37 0.34 -31.44 6.03
N PHE A 38 0.40 -30.09 5.96
CA PHE A 38 0.66 -29.31 7.16
C PHE A 38 -0.68 -28.91 7.74
N VAL A 39 -1.05 -29.53 8.83
CA VAL A 39 -2.29 -29.28 9.57
C VAL A 39 -2.20 -27.88 10.16
N HIS A 40 -2.72 -26.88 9.45
CA HIS A 40 -3.15 -25.65 10.12
C HIS A 40 -4.49 -25.94 10.81
N PRO A 41 -4.69 -25.50 12.05
CA PRO A 41 -5.99 -25.62 12.68
C PRO A 41 -6.97 -24.86 11.78
N LYS A 42 -7.87 -25.62 11.16
CA LYS A 42 -8.97 -25.12 10.35
C LYS A 42 -9.81 -24.23 11.25
N GLU A 43 -9.47 -22.92 11.32
CA GLU A 43 -10.39 -21.96 11.90
C GLU A 43 -11.70 -22.14 11.12
N ILE A 44 -12.75 -22.55 11.81
CA ILE A 44 -14.11 -22.59 11.28
C ILE A 44 -14.44 -21.13 10.96
N THR A 45 -14.10 -20.70 9.76
CA THR A 45 -14.51 -19.40 9.24
C THR A 45 -16.02 -19.48 9.07
N THR A 46 -16.76 -18.96 10.05
CA THR A 46 -18.18 -18.72 9.87
C THR A 46 -18.30 -17.73 8.72
N HIS A 47 -18.65 -18.22 7.54
CA HIS A 47 -18.87 -17.38 6.36
C HIS A 47 -19.99 -16.39 6.69
N SER A 48 -19.62 -15.16 7.02
CA SER A 48 -20.57 -14.15 7.52
C SER A 48 -21.07 -13.22 6.42
N LEU A 49 -20.37 -13.18 5.28
CA LEU A 49 -20.70 -12.31 4.13
C LEU A 49 -21.12 -13.14 2.91
N SER A 50 -22.18 -12.70 2.24
CA SER A 50 -22.46 -13.20 0.89
C SER A 50 -21.50 -12.53 -0.12
N ILE A 51 -21.20 -13.21 -1.23
CA ILE A 51 -20.36 -12.69 -2.32
C ILE A 51 -20.86 -11.31 -2.76
N LYS A 52 -22.18 -11.16 -3.00
CA LYS A 52 -22.80 -9.89 -3.38
C LYS A 52 -22.49 -8.76 -2.37
N LYS A 53 -22.62 -9.01 -1.07
CA LYS A 53 -22.31 -8.01 -0.04
C LYS A 53 -20.83 -7.66 -0.04
N ALA A 54 -19.94 -8.65 -0.13
CA ALA A 54 -18.50 -8.43 -0.20
C ALA A 54 -18.11 -7.59 -1.42
N THR A 55 -18.71 -7.87 -2.60
CA THR A 55 -18.50 -7.07 -3.81
C THR A 55 -18.93 -5.61 -3.58
N ILE A 56 -20.15 -5.39 -3.08
CA ILE A 56 -20.66 -4.02 -2.83
C ILE A 56 -19.75 -3.25 -1.86
N ILE A 57 -19.29 -3.91 -0.79
CA ILE A 57 -18.41 -3.29 0.19
C ILE A 57 -17.05 -2.94 -0.44
N ASN A 58 -16.43 -3.88 -1.17
CA ASN A 58 -15.17 -3.62 -1.88
C ASN A 58 -15.31 -2.44 -2.85
N VAL A 59 -16.33 -2.48 -3.71
CA VAL A 59 -16.61 -1.40 -4.68
C VAL A 59 -16.86 -0.07 -3.98
N GLY A 60 -17.64 -0.08 -2.89
CA GLY A 60 -17.93 1.13 -2.11
C GLY A 60 -16.69 1.73 -1.46
N ILE A 61 -15.85 0.90 -0.84
CA ILE A 61 -14.59 1.35 -0.20
C ILE A 61 -13.62 1.90 -1.24
N TYR A 62 -13.34 1.13 -2.30
CA TYR A 62 -12.34 1.54 -3.29
C TYR A 62 -12.85 2.67 -4.19
N GLY A 63 -14.11 2.66 -4.60
CA GLY A 63 -14.70 3.77 -5.35
C GLY A 63 -14.81 5.05 -4.53
N GLY A 64 -15.23 4.93 -3.28
CA GLY A 64 -15.30 6.07 -2.36
C GLY A 64 -13.92 6.66 -2.04
N SER A 65 -12.92 5.81 -1.76
CA SER A 65 -11.55 6.26 -1.53
C SER A 65 -10.92 6.90 -2.76
N MET A 66 -11.16 6.37 -3.95
CA MET A 66 -10.69 6.96 -5.21
C MET A 66 -11.33 8.32 -5.47
N THR A 67 -12.63 8.46 -5.20
CA THR A 67 -13.33 9.75 -5.33
C THR A 67 -12.78 10.78 -4.33
N ALA A 68 -12.54 10.37 -3.10
CA ALA A 68 -11.93 11.22 -2.08
C ALA A 68 -10.50 11.63 -2.45
N LEU A 69 -9.70 10.70 -2.96
CA LEU A 69 -8.34 10.95 -3.44
C LEU A 69 -8.36 11.95 -4.61
N TYR A 70 -9.24 11.76 -5.59
CA TYR A 70 -9.38 12.70 -6.70
C TYR A 70 -9.74 14.10 -6.20
N ALA A 71 -10.70 14.21 -5.30
CA ALA A 71 -11.13 15.50 -4.74
C ALA A 71 -10.04 16.19 -3.91
N ALA A 72 -9.20 15.41 -3.21
CA ALA A 72 -8.15 15.94 -2.34
C ALA A 72 -6.83 16.24 -3.08
N TRP A 73 -6.59 15.62 -4.22
CA TRP A 73 -5.27 15.63 -4.85
C TRP A 73 -5.27 16.13 -6.30
N TYR A 74 -6.22 15.69 -7.12
CA TYR A 74 -6.19 15.94 -8.57
C TYR A 74 -7.05 17.10 -9.05
N LYS A 75 -8.14 17.39 -8.34
CA LYS A 75 -9.14 18.34 -8.80
C LYS A 75 -8.60 19.75 -9.02
N ASP A 76 -7.60 20.16 -8.24
CA ASP A 76 -7.05 21.51 -8.24
C ASP A 76 -5.83 21.66 -9.18
N TYR A 77 -5.40 20.58 -9.84
CA TYR A 77 -4.30 20.60 -10.78
C TYR A 77 -4.80 20.59 -12.24
N PRO A 78 -4.13 21.34 -13.14
CA PRO A 78 -4.46 21.31 -14.57
C PRO A 78 -4.24 19.92 -15.16
N GLN A 79 -5.13 19.50 -16.04
CA GLN A 79 -4.96 18.28 -16.81
C GLN A 79 -4.08 18.54 -18.03
N SER A 80 -3.32 17.52 -18.43
CA SER A 80 -2.49 17.49 -19.61
C SER A 80 -2.92 16.35 -20.56
N LYS A 81 -2.26 16.25 -21.72
CA LYS A 81 -2.30 15.01 -22.50
C LYS A 81 -1.58 13.92 -21.73
N PHE A 82 -2.04 12.66 -21.91
CA PHE A 82 -1.37 11.53 -21.30
C PHE A 82 0.11 11.51 -21.65
N HIS A 83 0.95 11.38 -20.64
CA HIS A 83 2.39 11.29 -20.80
C HIS A 83 3.02 10.37 -19.76
N THR A 84 4.18 9.85 -20.08
CA THR A 84 5.00 9.05 -19.17
C THR A 84 6.06 9.95 -18.52
N PHE A 85 6.42 9.59 -17.29
CA PHE A 85 7.44 10.29 -16.54
C PHE A 85 8.39 9.29 -15.86
N ASN A 86 9.68 9.54 -15.96
CA ASN A 86 10.68 8.74 -15.25
C ASN A 86 11.06 9.42 -13.93
N ASP A 87 10.46 8.94 -12.87
CA ASP A 87 10.63 9.43 -11.51
C ASP A 87 11.54 8.51 -10.66
N TRP A 88 12.28 7.58 -11.28
CA TRP A 88 13.13 6.60 -10.60
C TRP A 88 14.15 7.22 -9.64
N GLU A 89 14.66 8.41 -9.96
CA GLU A 89 15.61 9.13 -9.10
C GLU A 89 14.95 10.00 -8.03
N GLU A 90 13.63 10.11 -8.04
CA GLU A 90 12.90 10.98 -7.13
C GLU A 90 12.75 10.36 -5.74
N TRP A 91 12.75 11.22 -4.75
CA TRP A 91 12.49 10.91 -3.34
C TRP A 91 13.27 9.70 -2.80
N ARG A 92 14.41 9.37 -3.39
CA ARG A 92 15.20 8.18 -3.05
C ARG A 92 14.37 6.89 -3.15
N GLN A 93 13.49 6.78 -4.13
CA GLN A 93 12.56 5.67 -4.40
C GLN A 93 11.59 5.36 -3.23
N MET A 94 11.40 6.26 -2.26
CA MET A 94 10.42 6.06 -1.19
C MET A 94 9.00 5.98 -1.74
N ASP A 95 8.73 6.68 -2.81
CA ASP A 95 7.49 6.62 -3.55
C ASP A 95 7.19 5.19 -4.04
N LYS A 96 8.16 4.52 -4.68
CA LYS A 96 8.05 3.12 -5.14
C LYS A 96 7.75 2.16 -3.99
N ILE A 97 8.40 2.38 -2.84
CA ILE A 97 8.17 1.57 -1.65
C ILE A 97 6.76 1.84 -1.11
N GLY A 98 6.30 3.09 -1.15
CA GLY A 98 4.93 3.49 -0.80
C GLY A 98 3.87 2.84 -1.70
N HIS A 99 4.11 2.81 -3.02
CA HIS A 99 3.27 2.11 -3.98
C HIS A 99 3.18 0.61 -3.70
N ALA A 100 4.30 -0.06 -3.49
CA ALA A 100 4.34 -1.49 -3.15
C ALA A 100 3.61 -1.77 -1.81
N PHE A 101 3.84 -0.95 -0.78
CA PHE A 101 3.15 -1.06 0.51
C PHE A 101 1.63 -0.86 0.36
N SER A 102 1.21 0.14 -0.40
CA SER A 102 -0.21 0.45 -0.61
C SER A 102 -0.91 -0.67 -1.37
N ALA A 103 -0.29 -1.18 -2.45
CA ALA A 103 -0.80 -2.30 -3.21
C ALA A 103 -0.91 -3.58 -2.35
N TYR A 104 0.14 -3.90 -1.57
CA TYR A 104 0.12 -5.01 -0.61
C TYR A 104 -1.02 -4.87 0.40
N THR A 105 -1.15 -3.70 1.02
CA THR A 105 -2.12 -3.45 2.10
C THR A 105 -3.56 -3.52 1.59
N MET A 106 -3.85 -2.91 0.43
CA MET A 106 -5.17 -2.96 -0.19
C MET A 106 -5.54 -4.38 -0.61
N SER A 107 -4.60 -5.12 -1.20
CA SER A 107 -4.79 -6.53 -1.52
C SER A 107 -5.04 -7.38 -0.27
N LYS A 108 -4.32 -7.12 0.83
CA LYS A 108 -4.51 -7.80 2.12
C LYS A 108 -5.93 -7.58 2.67
N PHE A 109 -6.42 -6.35 2.64
CA PHE A 109 -7.77 -6.04 3.12
C PHE A 109 -8.85 -6.66 2.23
N SER A 110 -8.72 -6.56 0.92
CA SER A 110 -9.63 -7.19 -0.03
C SER A 110 -9.66 -8.71 0.15
N MET A 111 -8.50 -9.35 0.22
CA MET A 111 -8.38 -10.80 0.38
C MET A 111 -9.02 -11.30 1.67
N GLU A 112 -8.83 -10.59 2.80
CA GLU A 112 -9.46 -10.93 4.08
C GLU A 112 -10.99 -10.77 4.02
N MET A 113 -11.49 -9.78 3.30
CA MET A 113 -12.93 -9.62 3.07
C MET A 113 -13.49 -10.81 2.26
N TRP A 114 -12.81 -11.24 1.20
CA TRP A 114 -13.19 -12.41 0.42
C TRP A 114 -13.07 -13.71 1.22
N ARG A 115 -12.12 -13.79 2.17
CA ARG A 115 -11.98 -14.93 3.09
C ARG A 115 -13.24 -15.14 3.93
N SER A 116 -13.96 -14.10 4.26
CA SER A 116 -15.23 -14.19 5.00
C SER A 116 -16.45 -14.62 4.17
N THR A 117 -16.28 -14.87 2.88
CA THR A 117 -17.31 -15.37 1.96
C THR A 117 -17.17 -16.87 1.70
N LYS A 118 -18.09 -17.43 0.93
CA LYS A 118 -18.01 -18.84 0.46
C LYS A 118 -17.15 -19.02 -0.79
N LEU A 119 -16.43 -17.98 -1.21
CA LEU A 119 -15.55 -18.07 -2.36
C LEU A 119 -14.43 -19.08 -2.10
N ASP A 120 -14.10 -19.91 -3.08
CA ASP A 120 -13.01 -20.87 -2.94
C ASP A 120 -11.65 -20.17 -2.76
N ARG A 121 -10.68 -20.94 -2.16
CA ARG A 121 -9.39 -20.41 -1.77
C ARG A 121 -8.65 -19.73 -2.95
N LYS A 122 -8.58 -20.38 -4.11
CA LYS A 122 -7.82 -19.84 -5.26
C LYS A 122 -8.47 -18.56 -5.77
N LYS A 123 -9.81 -18.53 -5.93
CA LYS A 123 -10.53 -17.34 -6.39
C LYS A 123 -10.35 -16.16 -5.43
N ARG A 124 -10.51 -16.36 -4.11
CA ARG A 124 -10.32 -15.26 -3.14
C ARG A 124 -8.89 -14.71 -3.15
N ILE A 125 -7.87 -15.58 -3.33
CA ILE A 125 -6.48 -15.16 -3.41
C ILE A 125 -6.26 -14.28 -4.63
N TRP A 126 -6.70 -14.71 -5.80
CA TRP A 126 -6.49 -13.93 -7.03
C TRP A 126 -7.32 -12.65 -7.04
N ILE A 127 -8.63 -12.72 -6.78
CA ILE A 127 -9.49 -11.54 -6.78
C ILE A 127 -9.04 -10.53 -5.73
N GLY A 128 -8.80 -10.97 -4.49
CA GLY A 128 -8.33 -10.09 -3.44
C GLY A 128 -6.91 -9.59 -3.67
N GLY A 129 -6.03 -10.48 -4.14
CA GLY A 129 -4.62 -10.18 -4.28
C GLY A 129 -4.28 -9.18 -5.40
N ILE A 130 -5.02 -9.18 -6.52
CA ILE A 130 -4.79 -8.21 -7.61
C ILE A 130 -5.42 -6.82 -7.32
N THR A 131 -6.34 -6.74 -6.36
CA THR A 131 -7.11 -5.51 -6.10
C THR A 131 -6.22 -4.31 -5.84
N GLY A 132 -5.14 -4.47 -5.08
CA GLY A 132 -4.22 -3.39 -4.76
C GLY A 132 -3.48 -2.86 -5.98
N ALA A 133 -2.93 -3.75 -6.82
CA ALA A 133 -2.27 -3.35 -8.06
C ALA A 133 -3.23 -2.64 -9.02
N LEU A 134 -4.46 -3.13 -9.16
CA LEU A 134 -5.47 -2.47 -10.01
C LEU A 134 -5.84 -1.09 -9.48
N TYR A 135 -6.04 -0.95 -8.17
CA TYR A 135 -6.35 0.33 -7.55
C TYR A 135 -5.24 1.35 -7.81
N GLN A 136 -4.00 0.97 -7.53
CA GLN A 136 -2.84 1.83 -7.73
C GLN A 136 -2.60 2.14 -9.23
N THR A 137 -2.92 1.21 -10.15
CA THR A 137 -2.87 1.48 -11.59
C THR A 137 -3.84 2.57 -12.01
N VAL A 138 -5.02 2.67 -11.36
CA VAL A 138 -5.95 3.79 -11.62
C VAL A 138 -5.33 5.12 -11.20
N ILE A 139 -4.57 5.16 -10.11
CA ILE A 139 -3.82 6.35 -9.68
C ILE A 139 -2.80 6.73 -10.75
N GLU A 140 -2.01 5.77 -11.25
CA GLU A 140 -1.04 6.02 -12.33
C GLU A 140 -1.68 6.56 -13.61
N VAL A 141 -2.90 6.10 -13.94
CA VAL A 141 -3.66 6.67 -15.07
C VAL A 141 -4.01 8.13 -14.81
N LEU A 142 -4.42 8.49 -13.58
CA LEU A 142 -4.70 9.87 -13.21
C LEU A 142 -3.44 10.72 -13.26
N ASP A 143 -2.31 10.20 -12.78
CA ASP A 143 -1.00 10.87 -12.85
C ASP A 143 -0.56 11.08 -14.30
N GLY A 144 -0.78 10.11 -15.19
CA GLY A 144 -0.50 10.23 -16.62
C GLY A 144 -1.26 11.37 -17.31
N PHE A 145 -2.40 11.80 -16.77
CA PHE A 145 -3.17 12.96 -17.27
C PHE A 145 -2.97 14.24 -16.45
N SER A 146 -2.13 14.24 -15.41
CA SER A 146 -1.84 15.40 -14.59
C SER A 146 -0.69 16.22 -15.19
N SER A 147 -0.76 17.54 -15.12
CA SER A 147 0.37 18.41 -15.51
C SER A 147 1.52 18.40 -14.50
N GLN A 148 1.31 17.84 -13.29
CA GLN A 148 2.29 17.82 -12.21
C GLN A 148 3.05 16.50 -12.10
N TRP A 149 2.45 15.42 -12.59
CA TRP A 149 3.00 14.05 -12.54
C TRP A 149 2.97 13.45 -13.94
N GLY A 150 3.14 12.16 -14.05
CA GLY A 150 3.03 11.40 -15.29
C GLY A 150 2.92 9.93 -14.96
N TRP A 151 2.53 9.10 -15.92
CA TRP A 151 2.53 7.65 -15.77
C TRP A 151 3.95 7.14 -15.51
N SER A 152 4.17 6.45 -14.39
CA SER A 152 5.44 5.85 -14.02
C SER A 152 5.43 4.33 -14.16
N TRP A 153 6.31 3.80 -15.01
CA TRP A 153 6.53 2.36 -15.10
C TRP A 153 7.19 1.79 -13.84
N GLY A 154 7.94 2.61 -13.09
CA GLY A 154 8.50 2.25 -11.80
C GLY A 154 7.41 1.97 -10.77
N ASP A 155 6.36 2.79 -10.74
CA ASP A 155 5.22 2.65 -9.82
C ASP A 155 4.34 1.47 -10.20
N ILE A 156 4.12 1.23 -11.49
CA ILE A 156 3.44 0.01 -11.95
C ILE A 156 4.21 -1.24 -11.50
N GLY A 157 5.54 -1.25 -11.65
CA GLY A 157 6.39 -2.35 -11.16
C GLY A 157 6.25 -2.55 -9.65
N ALA A 158 6.28 -1.47 -8.87
CA ALA A 158 6.11 -1.50 -7.42
C ALA A 158 4.72 -2.02 -7.02
N ASN A 159 3.66 -1.58 -7.70
CA ASN A 159 2.28 -2.05 -7.48
C ASN A 159 2.14 -3.56 -7.70
N ILE A 160 2.75 -4.06 -8.78
CA ILE A 160 2.78 -5.50 -9.08
C ILE A 160 3.54 -6.26 -7.99
N ILE A 161 4.71 -5.78 -7.55
CA ILE A 161 5.52 -6.42 -6.50
C ILE A 161 4.73 -6.52 -5.19
N GLY A 162 4.04 -5.44 -4.78
CA GLY A 162 3.22 -5.44 -3.57
C GLY A 162 2.11 -6.49 -3.61
N SER A 163 1.33 -6.52 -4.68
CA SER A 163 0.25 -7.49 -4.87
C SER A 163 0.77 -8.93 -5.06
N ALA A 164 1.85 -9.12 -5.82
CA ALA A 164 2.45 -10.43 -6.01
C ALA A 164 3.01 -11.01 -4.69
N GLY A 165 3.57 -10.16 -3.84
CA GLY A 165 4.09 -10.57 -2.53
C GLY A 165 3.03 -11.19 -1.63
N ILE A 166 1.81 -10.62 -1.59
CA ILE A 166 0.72 -11.20 -0.82
C ILE A 166 0.14 -12.45 -1.48
N ILE A 167 -0.04 -12.45 -2.81
CA ILE A 167 -0.56 -13.60 -3.57
C ILE A 167 0.37 -14.81 -3.37
N ALA A 168 1.67 -14.64 -3.56
CA ALA A 168 2.65 -15.71 -3.45
C ALA A 168 2.64 -16.39 -2.07
N GLN A 169 2.57 -15.58 -1.00
CA GLN A 169 2.50 -16.10 0.37
C GLN A 169 1.18 -16.86 0.63
N GLU A 170 0.05 -16.32 0.21
CA GLU A 170 -1.24 -17.00 0.35
C GLU A 170 -1.32 -18.29 -0.46
N LEU A 171 -0.78 -18.32 -1.68
CA LEU A 171 -0.73 -19.55 -2.47
C LEU A 171 0.14 -20.62 -1.81
N LYS A 172 1.32 -20.23 -1.30
CA LYS A 172 2.30 -21.16 -0.72
C LYS A 172 1.92 -21.59 0.70
N TRP A 173 1.48 -20.66 1.55
CA TRP A 173 1.35 -20.90 3.00
C TRP A 173 -0.07 -20.70 3.55
N ASP A 174 -1.00 -20.12 2.75
CA ASP A 174 -2.32 -19.64 3.23
C ASP A 174 -2.20 -18.68 4.43
N GLU A 175 -1.06 -18.02 4.52
CA GLU A 175 -0.66 -17.16 5.63
C GLU A 175 0.36 -16.12 5.15
N GLN A 176 0.30 -14.92 5.73
CA GLN A 176 1.31 -13.88 5.52
C GLN A 176 2.41 -14.01 6.59
N ARG A 177 3.47 -14.76 6.30
CA ARG A 177 4.61 -14.96 7.20
C ARG A 177 5.55 -13.76 7.24
N ILE A 178 5.64 -13.05 6.13
CA ILE A 178 6.35 -11.78 6.00
C ILE A 178 5.32 -10.70 5.73
N GLN A 179 5.22 -9.72 6.62
CA GLN A 179 4.22 -8.66 6.53
C GLN A 179 4.88 -7.34 6.17
N PHE A 180 4.27 -6.62 5.23
CA PHE A 180 4.68 -5.27 4.91
C PHE A 180 3.96 -4.30 5.83
N LYS A 181 4.71 -3.50 6.59
CA LYS A 181 4.20 -2.56 7.58
C LYS A 181 4.80 -1.18 7.38
N THR A 182 4.22 -0.18 8.02
CA THR A 182 4.74 1.19 8.01
C THR A 182 4.78 1.76 9.41
N SER A 183 5.65 2.71 9.63
CA SER A 183 5.62 3.63 10.75
C SER A 183 5.81 5.05 10.27
N PHE A 184 5.28 5.99 11.02
CA PHE A 184 5.36 7.41 10.71
C PHE A 184 5.63 8.21 11.97
N HIS A 185 6.51 9.18 11.85
CA HIS A 185 6.69 10.22 12.85
C HIS A 185 6.75 11.58 12.16
N ARG A 186 6.08 12.55 12.73
CA ARG A 186 6.10 13.90 12.18
C ARG A 186 7.45 14.54 12.41
N LYS A 187 8.16 14.88 11.35
CA LYS A 187 9.41 15.64 11.43
C LYS A 187 9.14 17.09 11.79
N MET A 188 9.91 17.59 12.73
CA MET A 188 9.97 19.01 13.09
C MET A 188 11.42 19.46 13.02
N TYR A 189 11.65 20.61 12.42
CA TYR A 189 13.00 21.16 12.24
C TYR A 189 13.16 22.40 13.13
N THR A 190 14.33 22.58 13.72
CA THR A 190 14.67 23.81 14.45
C THR A 190 14.85 25.00 13.52
N ASP A 191 15.27 24.75 12.29
CA ASP A 191 15.41 25.75 11.23
C ASP A 191 14.02 26.15 10.68
N ALA A 192 13.70 27.44 10.75
CA ALA A 192 12.41 27.98 10.31
C ALA A 192 12.20 27.86 8.80
N GLU A 193 13.27 27.96 8.00
CA GLU A 193 13.20 27.80 6.54
C GLU A 193 12.85 26.35 6.16
N LEU A 194 13.48 25.37 6.81
CA LEU A 194 13.18 23.95 6.61
C LEU A 194 11.74 23.61 7.04
N ASN A 195 11.25 24.15 8.15
CA ASN A 195 9.84 23.98 8.56
C ASN A 195 8.87 24.60 7.56
N LYS A 196 9.17 25.78 7.04
CA LYS A 196 8.38 26.46 6.01
C LYS A 196 8.37 25.61 4.72
N ARG A 197 9.54 25.17 4.25
CA ARG A 197 9.68 24.33 3.06
C ARG A 197 8.95 23.00 3.22
N SER A 198 9.16 22.32 4.35
CA SER A 198 8.49 21.06 4.67
C SER A 198 6.95 21.20 4.68
N SER A 199 6.45 22.32 5.24
CA SER A 199 5.00 22.60 5.25
C SER A 199 4.45 22.89 3.86
N LEU A 200 5.26 23.47 2.99
CA LEU A 200 4.88 23.77 1.61
C LEU A 200 4.75 22.51 0.75
N ILE A 201 5.72 21.59 0.85
CA ILE A 201 5.77 20.40 -0.02
C ILE A 201 5.03 19.19 0.54
N PHE A 202 4.98 19.03 1.87
CA PHE A 202 4.36 17.87 2.52
C PHE A 202 3.04 18.18 3.24
N GLY A 203 2.65 19.46 3.26
CA GLY A 203 1.43 19.90 3.92
C GLY A 203 1.61 20.23 5.40
N LYS A 204 0.53 20.78 5.99
CA LYS A 204 0.51 21.24 7.38
C LYS A 204 -0.13 20.22 8.33
N GLY A 205 -1.10 19.45 7.85
CA GLY A 205 -1.85 18.48 8.63
C GLY A 205 -1.09 17.15 8.84
N THR A 206 -1.32 16.47 9.96
CA THR A 206 -0.67 15.18 10.23
C THR A 206 -1.07 14.10 9.22
N ALA A 207 -2.33 14.06 8.80
CA ALA A 207 -2.81 13.10 7.81
C ALA A 207 -2.16 13.33 6.44
N GLU A 208 -2.03 14.58 6.02
CA GLU A 208 -1.36 14.94 4.77
C GLU A 208 0.13 14.58 4.81
N ARG A 209 0.80 14.89 5.94
CA ARG A 209 2.19 14.51 6.16
C ARG A 209 2.42 13.00 6.19
N TYR A 210 1.49 12.25 6.77
CA TYR A 210 1.56 10.78 6.73
C TYR A 210 1.62 10.25 5.30
N LEU A 211 0.94 10.91 4.36
CA LEU A 211 0.91 10.49 2.96
C LEU A 211 2.08 11.03 2.12
N LYS A 212 2.58 12.23 2.45
CA LYS A 212 3.54 12.96 1.58
C LYS A 212 4.94 13.08 2.16
N ASP A 213 5.12 13.07 3.50
CA ASP A 213 6.41 13.38 4.12
C ASP A 213 7.29 12.13 4.23
N TYR A 214 8.01 11.86 3.17
CA TYR A 214 8.92 10.73 3.10
C TYR A 214 9.99 10.74 4.21
N ASN A 215 10.41 11.90 4.73
CA ASN A 215 11.35 11.96 5.86
C ASN A 215 10.75 11.39 7.15
N GLY A 216 9.44 11.37 7.27
CA GLY A 216 8.74 10.83 8.44
C GLY A 216 8.33 9.37 8.29
N GLN A 217 8.38 8.81 7.08
CA GLN A 217 7.93 7.46 6.76
C GLN A 217 9.06 6.44 6.89
N THR A 218 8.75 5.30 7.47
CA THR A 218 9.60 4.11 7.44
C THR A 218 8.76 2.90 7.04
N TYR A 219 9.24 2.13 6.10
CA TYR A 219 8.59 0.91 5.64
C TYR A 219 9.37 -0.31 6.11
N TRP A 220 8.64 -1.36 6.51
CA TRP A 220 9.16 -2.51 7.21
C TRP A 220 8.70 -3.81 6.59
N LEU A 221 9.60 -4.77 6.47
CA LEU A 221 9.28 -6.18 6.23
C LEU A 221 9.45 -6.94 7.54
N SER A 222 8.33 -7.42 8.10
CA SER A 222 8.26 -8.04 9.42
C SER A 222 8.00 -9.54 9.28
N ALA A 223 8.99 -10.36 9.59
CA ALA A 223 8.93 -11.81 9.50
C ALA A 223 8.48 -12.44 10.83
N ASN A 224 7.42 -13.25 10.80
CA ASN A 224 6.95 -13.99 11.98
C ASN A 224 7.80 -15.22 12.23
N LEU A 225 8.58 -15.19 13.30
CA LEU A 225 9.57 -16.23 13.59
C LEU A 225 8.92 -17.58 13.86
N LYS A 226 7.80 -17.63 14.58
CA LYS A 226 7.09 -18.89 14.88
C LYS A 226 6.54 -19.55 13.62
N SER A 227 6.10 -18.78 12.62
CA SER A 227 5.62 -19.32 11.33
C SER A 227 6.74 -19.97 10.50
N PHE A 228 8.00 -19.53 10.66
CA PHE A 228 9.16 -20.16 10.02
C PHE A 228 9.76 -21.30 10.84
N PHE A 229 9.66 -21.23 12.16
CA PHE A 229 10.21 -22.22 13.09
C PHE A 229 9.08 -22.79 13.97
N PRO A 230 8.17 -23.61 13.41
CA PRO A 230 6.96 -24.07 14.11
C PRO A 230 7.26 -24.91 15.34
N GLU A 231 8.38 -25.63 15.38
CA GLU A 231 8.78 -26.48 16.51
C GLU A 231 9.47 -25.69 17.64
N SER A 232 9.79 -24.42 17.43
CA SER A 232 10.44 -23.58 18.44
C SER A 232 9.48 -23.22 19.58
N ASN A 233 10.01 -22.84 20.75
CA ASN A 233 9.22 -22.30 21.87
C ASN A 233 8.97 -20.79 21.73
N LEU A 234 9.19 -20.21 20.56
CA LEU A 234 8.99 -18.77 20.32
C LEU A 234 7.51 -18.40 20.44
N PRO A 235 7.19 -17.19 20.98
CA PRO A 235 5.83 -16.69 21.00
C PRO A 235 5.27 -16.53 19.59
N ALA A 236 4.00 -16.89 19.38
CA ALA A 236 3.36 -16.81 18.07
C ALA A 236 3.33 -15.38 17.48
N TRP A 237 3.33 -14.37 18.32
CA TRP A 237 3.29 -12.96 17.95
C TRP A 237 4.66 -12.36 17.65
N LEU A 238 5.76 -13.06 17.93
CA LEU A 238 7.11 -12.49 17.78
C LEU A 238 7.50 -12.38 16.31
N GLN A 239 7.88 -11.16 15.91
CA GLN A 239 8.43 -10.85 14.61
C GLN A 239 9.80 -10.19 14.72
N ILE A 240 10.59 -10.29 13.66
CA ILE A 240 11.75 -9.44 13.41
C ILE A 240 11.50 -8.64 12.14
N SER A 241 11.87 -7.37 12.17
CA SER A 241 11.58 -6.42 11.10
C SER A 241 12.84 -5.78 10.58
N ALA A 242 13.02 -5.80 9.26
CA ALA A 242 13.97 -4.95 8.55
C ALA A 242 13.22 -3.76 7.96
N GLY A 243 13.72 -2.56 8.19
CA GLY A 243 13.09 -1.32 7.77
C GLY A 243 13.97 -0.42 6.93
N THR A 244 13.35 0.44 6.13
CA THR A 244 14.04 1.50 5.40
C THR A 244 13.26 2.79 5.45
N GLY A 245 13.97 3.88 5.62
CA GLY A 245 13.48 5.25 5.58
C GLY A 245 14.47 6.15 4.87
N VAL A 246 14.18 7.44 4.85
CA VAL A 246 15.06 8.45 4.26
C VAL A 246 15.12 9.69 5.15
N GLU A 247 16.15 10.50 4.96
CA GLU A 247 16.31 11.75 5.67
C GLU A 247 16.89 12.81 4.74
N GLY A 248 16.58 14.09 5.04
CA GLY A 248 17.15 15.24 4.35
C GLY A 248 16.51 15.54 2.99
N LEU A 249 15.26 15.10 2.74
CA LEU A 249 14.57 15.33 1.48
C LEU A 249 13.68 16.58 1.56
N PHE A 250 14.04 17.64 0.84
CA PHE A 250 13.27 18.89 0.68
C PHE A 250 12.93 19.22 -0.78
N GLY A 251 13.02 18.23 -1.64
CA GLY A 251 12.64 18.22 -3.04
C GLY A 251 12.83 16.83 -3.64
N ALA A 252 12.26 16.57 -4.80
CA ALA A 252 12.22 15.24 -5.41
C ALA A 252 13.64 14.70 -5.71
N ARG A 253 14.44 15.46 -6.44
CA ARG A 253 15.79 15.05 -6.89
C ARG A 253 16.92 15.75 -6.13
N SER A 254 16.69 16.99 -5.68
CA SER A 254 17.66 17.82 -4.97
C SER A 254 16.97 18.71 -3.95
N ASN A 255 17.73 19.31 -3.03
CA ASN A 255 17.21 20.26 -2.06
C ASN A 255 17.27 21.70 -2.59
N ILE A 256 16.96 21.87 -3.88
CA ILE A 256 16.86 23.17 -4.56
C ILE A 256 15.43 23.32 -5.08
N ALA A 257 14.83 24.50 -4.90
CA ALA A 257 13.57 24.83 -5.55
C ALA A 257 13.72 26.18 -6.30
N LYS A 258 13.04 26.25 -7.43
CA LYS A 258 12.98 27.44 -8.28
C LYS A 258 11.55 27.90 -8.43
N ASP A 259 11.36 29.20 -8.66
CA ASP A 259 10.08 29.78 -9.08
C ASP A 259 9.85 29.58 -10.59
N ASP A 260 8.70 30.04 -11.09
CA ASP A 260 8.32 29.93 -12.51
C ASP A 260 9.27 30.73 -13.44
N ASN A 261 10.01 31.70 -12.90
CA ASN A 261 11.01 32.48 -13.60
C ASN A 261 12.41 31.85 -13.56
N GLY A 262 12.57 30.72 -12.89
CA GLY A 262 13.85 30.03 -12.74
C GLY A 262 14.72 30.54 -11.58
N ASN A 263 14.27 31.50 -10.78
CA ASN A 263 15.01 32.00 -9.62
C ASN A 263 15.01 30.98 -8.50
N ILE A 264 16.15 30.82 -7.83
CA ILE A 264 16.26 29.92 -6.69
C ILE A 264 15.54 30.55 -5.48
N ILE A 265 14.47 29.89 -5.03
CA ILE A 265 13.67 30.28 -3.86
C ILE A 265 13.92 29.43 -2.62
N PHE A 266 14.67 28.33 -2.77
CA PHE A 266 15.13 27.48 -1.68
C PHE A 266 16.39 26.75 -2.14
N ASN A 267 17.44 26.76 -1.30
CA ASN A 267 18.67 26.04 -1.58
C ASN A 267 19.31 25.54 -0.30
N ARG A 268 19.24 24.22 -0.10
CA ARG A 268 19.89 23.47 0.99
C ARG A 268 20.59 22.25 0.40
N ASN A 269 21.23 22.42 -0.74
CA ASN A 269 21.87 21.30 -1.44
C ASN A 269 23.11 20.76 -0.69
N GLU A 270 23.62 21.51 0.26
CA GLU A 270 24.65 21.08 1.21
C GLU A 270 24.14 20.03 2.21
N MET A 271 22.83 19.93 2.43
CA MET A 271 22.26 18.93 3.31
C MET A 271 22.30 17.56 2.68
N PRO A 272 22.85 16.55 3.36
CA PRO A 272 22.92 15.20 2.83
C PRO A 272 21.51 14.59 2.70
N ARG A 273 21.27 13.91 1.60
CA ARG A 273 20.08 13.14 1.32
C ARG A 273 20.46 11.67 1.36
N TYR A 274 19.98 10.92 2.35
CA TYR A 274 20.43 9.55 2.54
C TYR A 274 19.28 8.61 2.89
N ARG A 275 19.51 7.32 2.64
CA ARG A 275 18.64 6.23 3.04
C ARG A 275 19.10 5.69 4.39
N GLN A 276 18.13 5.36 5.21
CA GLN A 276 18.33 4.74 6.51
C GLN A 276 17.86 3.29 6.46
N TRP A 277 18.54 2.43 7.19
CA TRP A 277 18.19 1.03 7.36
C TRP A 277 18.05 0.72 8.82
N TYR A 278 17.09 -0.12 9.16
CA TYR A 278 16.74 -0.43 10.52
C TYR A 278 16.52 -1.93 10.69
N LEU A 279 16.88 -2.44 11.87
CA LEU A 279 16.52 -3.76 12.35
C LEU A 279 15.84 -3.61 13.71
N ALA A 280 14.71 -4.27 13.92
CA ALA A 280 13.96 -4.14 15.16
C ALA A 280 13.13 -5.38 15.45
N PRO A 281 12.88 -5.74 16.72
CA PRO A 281 11.80 -6.64 17.07
C PRO A 281 10.44 -6.02 16.71
N ASP A 282 9.43 -6.88 16.50
CA ASP A 282 8.07 -6.44 16.16
C ASP A 282 7.03 -7.42 16.69
N ILE A 283 5.77 -7.02 16.63
CA ILE A 283 4.64 -7.81 17.12
C ILE A 283 3.65 -8.06 15.98
N ASP A 284 3.32 -9.33 15.74
CA ASP A 284 2.18 -9.71 14.92
C ASP A 284 0.90 -9.63 15.76
N LEU A 285 0.21 -8.50 15.64
CA LEU A 285 -1.04 -8.27 16.37
C LEU A 285 -2.14 -9.25 15.96
N THR A 286 -2.08 -9.86 14.78
CA THR A 286 -3.06 -10.84 14.32
C THR A 286 -2.96 -12.17 15.05
N LYS A 287 -1.83 -12.45 15.70
CA LYS A 287 -1.59 -13.64 16.51
C LYS A 287 -2.04 -13.50 17.96
N ILE A 288 -2.52 -12.33 18.36
CA ILE A 288 -3.08 -12.10 19.70
C ILE A 288 -4.47 -12.73 19.75
N LYS A 289 -4.64 -13.70 20.65
CA LYS A 289 -5.90 -14.46 20.80
C LYS A 289 -6.99 -13.57 21.40
N THR A 290 -8.13 -13.45 20.73
CA THR A 290 -9.31 -12.75 21.22
C THR A 290 -10.58 -13.41 20.70
N LYS A 291 -11.62 -13.47 21.52
CA LYS A 291 -12.97 -13.96 21.14
C LYS A 291 -13.85 -12.84 20.55
N LYS A 292 -13.48 -11.56 20.72
CA LYS A 292 -14.29 -10.43 20.29
C LYS A 292 -13.97 -10.07 18.84
N LYS A 293 -14.92 -10.24 17.92
CA LYS A 293 -14.76 -9.97 16.48
C LYS A 293 -14.24 -8.54 16.21
N GLY A 294 -14.80 -7.51 16.87
CA GLY A 294 -14.35 -6.13 16.70
C GLY A 294 -12.88 -5.92 17.09
N ILE A 295 -12.41 -6.57 18.16
CA ILE A 295 -10.99 -6.50 18.56
C ILE A 295 -10.14 -7.23 17.53
N LYS A 296 -10.55 -8.39 17.01
CA LYS A 296 -9.82 -9.10 15.95
C LYS A 296 -9.65 -8.22 14.72
N THR A 297 -10.71 -7.53 14.28
CA THR A 297 -10.67 -6.59 13.17
C THR A 297 -9.75 -5.39 13.46
N ALA A 298 -9.83 -4.81 14.64
CA ALA A 298 -8.96 -3.71 15.04
C ALA A 298 -7.48 -4.12 15.05
N LEU A 299 -7.15 -5.28 15.62
CA LEU A 299 -5.79 -5.82 15.62
C LEU A 299 -5.29 -6.10 14.19
N PHE A 300 -6.15 -6.60 13.30
CA PHE A 300 -5.82 -6.82 11.88
C PHE A 300 -5.48 -5.50 11.16
N ILE A 301 -6.27 -4.45 11.38
CA ILE A 301 -6.03 -3.12 10.80
C ILE A 301 -4.76 -2.50 11.39
N LEU A 302 -4.63 -2.48 12.71
CA LEU A 302 -3.45 -1.92 13.40
C LEU A 302 -2.17 -2.67 13.06
N ASN A 303 -2.26 -3.93 12.64
CA ASN A 303 -1.10 -4.73 12.23
C ASN A 303 -0.48 -4.28 10.89
N THR A 304 -1.03 -3.29 10.22
CA THR A 304 -0.37 -2.57 9.10
C THR A 304 0.68 -1.58 9.60
N LEU A 305 0.62 -1.23 10.87
CA LEU A 305 1.59 -0.37 11.52
C LEU A 305 2.67 -1.22 12.22
N LYS A 306 3.91 -0.76 12.15
CA LYS A 306 5.01 -1.29 12.93
C LYS A 306 4.77 -0.97 14.40
N PHE A 307 4.85 -1.98 15.25
CA PHE A 307 4.78 -1.75 16.69
C PHE A 307 5.99 -0.91 17.16
N PRO A 308 5.79 0.09 18.03
CA PRO A 308 6.86 0.97 18.47
C PRO A 308 7.83 0.23 19.42
N THR A 309 8.88 -0.32 18.86
CA THR A 309 9.99 -0.95 19.57
C THR A 309 11.30 -0.25 19.23
N PRO A 310 12.31 -0.29 20.09
CA PRO A 310 13.64 0.18 19.75
C PRO A 310 14.16 -0.44 18.46
N SER A 311 14.90 0.32 17.67
CA SER A 311 15.57 -0.13 16.44
C SER A 311 17.05 0.23 16.48
N ILE A 312 17.86 -0.56 15.79
CA ILE A 312 19.26 -0.32 15.53
C ILE A 312 19.50 -0.16 14.04
#